data_0f61733e8450cbb049a3395430de556c
#
_entry.id   0f61733e8450cbb049a3395430de556c
#
_cell.length_a   1.000
_cell.length_b   1.000
_cell.length_c   1.000
_cell.angle_alpha   90.00
_cell.angle_beta   90.00
_cell.angle_gamma   90.00
#
_symmetry.space_group_name_H-M   'P 1'
#
loop_
_entity.id
_entity.type
_entity.pdbx_description
1 polymer ?
#
loop_
_entity_poly.entity_id
_entity_poly.type
_entity_poly.pdbx_seq_one_letter_code
_entity_poly.pdbx_strand_id
1 'polypeptide(L)'
;MPENKIIEKFRLRPGKMLLVDLEQQRIISDEELKDELTNSHPYQEWLNNTQINLSSLPSEISPMTPESSVLLDLQQAFGYNKEDLKFFLEPMIVQGQDPIGSMGRDIPLATLSDKNRLLYDYFFQNFAQVTNPPIDPIREELVMSLVSFIGPRPNLLDLKSGGKQKRLEVDQPILTNMDLERIRRIENHLDGSFKTYTLDICYRK
;
A
#
# COMPACT_ATOMS: atom_id res chain seq x y z
N MET A 1 25.66 -44.80 7.67
CA MET A 1 24.70 -45.64 6.92
C MET A 1 25.41 -46.16 5.70
N PRO A 2 25.37 -47.44 5.39
CA PRO A 2 26.02 -48.00 4.17
C PRO A 2 25.35 -47.44 2.92
N GLU A 3 26.16 -47.14 1.89
CA GLU A 3 25.63 -46.52 0.65
C GLU A 3 24.58 -47.34 -0.07
N ASN A 4 24.66 -48.68 0.04
CA ASN A 4 23.68 -49.61 -0.55
C ASN A 4 22.28 -49.54 0.09
N LYS A 5 22.11 -48.83 1.19
CA LYS A 5 20.81 -48.55 1.83
C LYS A 5 20.22 -47.20 1.47
N ILE A 6 20.91 -46.41 0.67
CA ILE A 6 20.44 -45.11 0.22
C ILE A 6 19.63 -45.31 -1.04
N ILE A 7 18.33 -44.99 -0.97
CA ILE A 7 17.41 -45.15 -2.11
C ILE A 7 17.50 -43.93 -3.01
N GLU A 8 17.58 -42.75 -2.42
CA GLU A 8 17.58 -41.49 -3.16
C GLU A 8 18.46 -40.41 -2.46
N LYS A 9 19.12 -39.60 -3.26
CA LYS A 9 19.86 -38.41 -2.81
C LYS A 9 19.33 -37.19 -3.58
N PHE A 10 18.80 -36.22 -2.90
CA PHE A 10 18.34 -34.98 -3.54
C PHE A 10 18.73 -33.75 -2.74
N ARG A 11 18.62 -32.61 -3.37
CA ARG A 11 18.85 -31.30 -2.78
C ARG A 11 17.55 -30.50 -2.77
N LEU A 12 17.14 -30.05 -1.59
CA LEU A 12 16.02 -29.12 -1.47
C LEU A 12 16.40 -27.79 -2.15
N ARG A 13 15.61 -27.38 -3.13
CA ARG A 13 15.81 -26.15 -3.88
C ARG A 13 15.04 -24.99 -3.23
N PRO A 14 15.46 -23.73 -3.42
CA PRO A 14 14.68 -22.57 -2.99
C PRO A 14 13.24 -22.63 -3.52
N GLY A 15 12.27 -22.26 -2.70
CA GLY A 15 10.85 -22.28 -3.06
C GLY A 15 10.20 -23.68 -3.09
N LYS A 16 10.94 -24.75 -2.74
CA LYS A 16 10.42 -26.11 -2.65
C LYS A 16 10.25 -26.54 -1.20
N MET A 17 9.21 -27.31 -0.94
CA MET A 17 8.91 -27.89 0.37
C MET A 17 9.26 -29.38 0.39
N LEU A 18 9.62 -29.88 1.55
CA LEU A 18 9.84 -31.30 1.80
C LEU A 18 8.95 -31.72 2.98
N LEU A 19 8.07 -32.65 2.74
CA LEU A 19 7.26 -33.28 3.80
C LEU A 19 7.51 -34.78 3.82
N VAL A 20 7.82 -35.27 5.01
CA VAL A 20 7.95 -36.72 5.26
C VAL A 20 6.79 -37.12 6.17
N ASP A 21 5.87 -37.87 5.65
CA ASP A 21 4.75 -38.40 6.41
C ASP A 21 5.14 -39.79 6.98
N LEU A 22 5.25 -39.82 8.30
CA LEU A 22 5.63 -41.04 9.01
C LEU A 22 4.46 -42.03 9.17
N GLU A 23 3.22 -41.52 9.11
CA GLU A 23 2.02 -42.39 9.18
C GLU A 23 1.80 -43.11 7.85
N GLN A 24 1.91 -42.37 6.75
CA GLN A 24 1.82 -42.89 5.40
C GLN A 24 3.13 -43.55 4.91
N GLN A 25 4.22 -43.39 5.65
CA GLN A 25 5.55 -43.92 5.35
C GLN A 25 6.07 -43.47 3.95
N ARG A 26 5.80 -42.26 3.54
CA ARG A 26 6.22 -41.71 2.24
C ARG A 26 6.73 -40.28 2.32
N ILE A 27 7.48 -39.91 1.30
CA ILE A 27 7.85 -38.52 1.05
C ILE A 27 6.78 -37.93 0.14
N ILE A 28 6.18 -36.83 0.55
CA ILE A 28 5.20 -36.06 -0.23
C ILE A 28 5.94 -35.09 -1.09
N SER A 29 5.65 -35.03 -2.38
CA SER A 29 6.29 -34.10 -3.30
C SER A 29 5.84 -32.65 -3.05
N ASP A 30 6.68 -31.68 -3.44
CA ASP A 30 6.35 -30.25 -3.34
C ASP A 30 5.05 -29.91 -4.09
N GLU A 31 4.84 -30.51 -5.25
CA GLU A 31 3.67 -30.29 -6.09
C GLU A 31 2.40 -30.81 -5.42
N GLU A 32 2.44 -32.06 -4.94
CA GLU A 32 1.31 -32.67 -4.22
C GLU A 32 0.95 -31.86 -2.97
N LEU A 33 1.94 -31.45 -2.19
CA LEU A 33 1.72 -30.65 -0.98
C LEU A 33 1.13 -29.29 -1.29
N LYS A 34 1.62 -28.61 -2.33
CA LYS A 34 1.08 -27.33 -2.77
C LYS A 34 -0.35 -27.46 -3.28
N ASP A 35 -0.63 -28.48 -4.07
CA ASP A 35 -1.98 -28.74 -4.58
C ASP A 35 -2.96 -29.03 -3.43
N GLU A 36 -2.57 -29.81 -2.45
CA GLU A 36 -3.39 -30.04 -1.26
C GLU A 36 -3.65 -28.74 -0.48
N LEU A 37 -2.61 -27.96 -0.21
CA LEU A 37 -2.74 -26.71 0.53
C LEU A 37 -3.57 -25.67 -0.22
N THR A 38 -3.37 -25.52 -1.53
CA THR A 38 -4.09 -24.52 -2.34
C THR A 38 -5.55 -24.89 -2.57
N ASN A 39 -5.89 -26.16 -2.56
CA ASN A 39 -7.27 -26.64 -2.73
C ASN A 39 -7.98 -26.90 -1.39
N SER A 40 -7.31 -26.72 -0.25
CA SER A 40 -7.91 -26.97 1.07
C SER A 40 -9.07 -26.04 1.41
N HIS A 41 -9.11 -24.86 0.82
CA HIS A 41 -10.14 -23.85 1.02
C HIS A 41 -10.41 -23.08 -0.27
N PRO A 42 -11.58 -22.45 -0.42
CA PRO A 42 -11.93 -21.64 -1.60
C PRO A 42 -11.29 -20.24 -1.54
N TYR A 43 -9.96 -20.17 -1.54
CA TYR A 43 -9.21 -18.91 -1.36
C TYR A 43 -9.54 -17.85 -2.41
N GLN A 44 -9.76 -18.27 -3.66
CA GLN A 44 -10.12 -17.32 -4.74
C GLN A 44 -11.50 -16.70 -4.49
N GLU A 45 -12.45 -17.48 -4.02
CA GLU A 45 -13.78 -16.97 -3.63
C GLU A 45 -13.66 -16.01 -2.45
N TRP A 46 -12.83 -16.34 -1.46
CA TRP A 46 -12.58 -15.45 -0.33
C TRP A 46 -12.00 -14.11 -0.76
N LEU A 47 -11.02 -14.12 -1.67
CA LEU A 47 -10.44 -12.89 -2.21
C LEU A 47 -11.51 -12.06 -2.94
N ASN A 48 -12.27 -12.68 -3.84
CA ASN A 48 -13.31 -12.00 -4.60
C ASN A 48 -14.38 -11.36 -3.70
N ASN A 49 -14.70 -12.00 -2.58
CA ASN A 49 -15.71 -11.51 -1.65
C ASN A 49 -15.19 -10.46 -0.67
N THR A 50 -13.89 -10.45 -0.41
CA THR A 50 -13.31 -9.59 0.64
C THR A 50 -12.51 -8.41 0.11
N GLN A 51 -11.93 -8.53 -1.06
CA GLN A 51 -11.09 -7.51 -1.68
C GLN A 51 -11.92 -6.61 -2.59
N ILE A 52 -11.98 -5.34 -2.25
CA ILE A 52 -12.74 -4.34 -3.00
C ILE A 52 -11.75 -3.31 -3.50
N ASN A 53 -11.63 -3.17 -4.80
CA ASN A 53 -10.76 -2.16 -5.37
C ASN A 53 -11.46 -0.79 -5.39
N LEU A 54 -10.79 0.25 -4.89
CA LEU A 54 -11.34 1.61 -4.83
C LEU A 54 -11.72 2.13 -6.22
N SER A 55 -10.96 1.79 -7.26
CA SER A 55 -11.22 2.22 -8.63
C SER A 55 -12.50 1.63 -9.21
N SER A 56 -12.98 0.50 -8.69
CA SER A 56 -14.24 -0.14 -9.11
C SER A 56 -15.49 0.54 -8.57
N LEU A 57 -15.34 1.39 -7.55
CA LEU A 57 -16.47 2.12 -6.98
C LEU A 57 -16.87 3.31 -7.87
N PRO A 58 -18.17 3.59 -8.02
CA PRO A 58 -18.63 4.72 -8.80
C PRO A 58 -18.20 6.05 -8.18
N SER A 59 -17.93 7.05 -9.00
CA SER A 59 -17.71 8.43 -8.57
C SER A 59 -18.68 9.35 -9.28
N GLU A 60 -19.29 10.26 -8.54
CA GLU A 60 -20.21 11.27 -9.07
C GLU A 60 -19.49 12.60 -9.37
N ILE A 61 -18.24 12.72 -8.93
CA ILE A 61 -17.45 13.94 -9.13
C ILE A 61 -16.61 13.78 -10.41
N SER A 62 -16.72 14.76 -11.29
CA SER A 62 -15.79 14.91 -12.40
C SER A 62 -14.51 15.63 -11.94
N PRO A 63 -13.33 15.26 -12.46
CA PRO A 63 -12.11 15.97 -12.15
C PRO A 63 -12.26 17.45 -12.57
N MET A 64 -12.06 18.35 -11.63
CA MET A 64 -12.09 19.78 -11.89
C MET A 64 -10.65 20.29 -11.96
N THR A 65 -10.28 20.86 -13.10
CA THR A 65 -9.01 21.56 -13.25
C THR A 65 -9.22 22.99 -12.80
N PRO A 66 -8.50 23.46 -11.77
CA PRO A 66 -8.63 24.85 -11.32
C PRO A 66 -8.13 25.83 -12.39
N GLU A 67 -8.74 27.01 -12.46
CA GLU A 67 -8.24 28.11 -13.30
C GLU A 67 -6.82 28.52 -12.87
N SER A 68 -6.03 29.03 -13.81
CA SER A 68 -4.62 29.37 -13.56
C SER A 68 -4.40 30.34 -12.40
N SER A 69 -5.31 31.29 -12.20
CA SER A 69 -5.27 32.24 -11.07
C SER A 69 -5.47 31.55 -9.73
N VAL A 70 -6.46 30.66 -9.67
CA VAL A 70 -6.78 29.85 -8.49
C VAL A 70 -5.67 28.84 -8.19
N LEU A 71 -5.05 28.29 -9.26
CA LEU A 71 -3.95 27.34 -9.11
C LEU A 71 -2.75 27.97 -8.39
N LEU A 72 -2.39 29.21 -8.72
CA LEU A 72 -1.28 29.92 -8.06
C LEU A 72 -1.57 30.13 -6.57
N ASP A 73 -2.78 30.57 -6.24
CA ASP A 73 -3.18 30.75 -4.85
C ASP A 73 -3.16 29.43 -4.06
N LEU A 74 -3.60 28.33 -4.66
CA LEU A 74 -3.52 27.00 -4.08
C LEU A 74 -2.07 26.55 -3.87
N GLN A 75 -1.21 26.74 -4.85
CA GLN A 75 0.21 26.41 -4.72
C GLN A 75 0.85 27.17 -3.55
N GLN A 76 0.57 28.47 -3.42
CA GLN A 76 1.06 29.29 -2.31
C GLN A 76 0.48 28.85 -0.96
N ALA A 77 -0.81 28.56 -0.91
CA ALA A 77 -1.48 28.10 0.31
C ALA A 77 -0.90 26.75 0.81
N PHE A 78 -0.55 25.86 -0.11
CA PHE A 78 0.09 24.58 0.20
C PHE A 78 1.62 24.66 0.32
N GLY A 79 2.21 25.84 0.19
CA GLY A 79 3.63 26.07 0.40
C GLY A 79 4.54 25.63 -0.73
N TYR A 80 4.01 25.41 -1.93
CA TYR A 80 4.82 25.13 -3.11
C TYR A 80 5.60 26.36 -3.55
N ASN A 81 6.88 26.18 -3.80
CA ASN A 81 7.77 27.20 -4.33
C ASN A 81 8.24 26.84 -5.76
N LYS A 82 8.98 27.74 -6.41
CA LYS A 82 9.48 27.51 -7.77
C LYS A 82 10.48 26.35 -7.87
N GLU A 83 11.22 26.07 -6.80
CA GLU A 83 12.13 24.94 -6.74
C GLU A 83 11.38 23.62 -6.73
N ASP A 84 10.32 23.53 -5.91
CA ASP A 84 9.46 22.34 -5.86
C ASP A 84 8.88 22.02 -7.23
N LEU A 85 8.41 23.03 -7.95
CA LEU A 85 7.84 22.84 -9.29
C LEU A 85 8.90 22.41 -10.30
N LYS A 86 10.05 23.09 -10.33
CA LYS A 86 11.06 22.89 -11.36
C LYS A 86 11.94 21.67 -11.13
N PHE A 87 12.34 21.42 -9.88
CA PHE A 87 13.32 20.38 -9.58
C PHE A 87 12.71 19.07 -9.08
N PHE A 88 11.47 19.12 -8.58
CA PHE A 88 10.81 17.92 -8.07
C PHE A 88 9.64 17.49 -8.97
N LEU A 89 8.68 18.36 -9.28
CA LEU A 89 7.50 17.97 -10.04
C LEU A 89 7.77 17.83 -11.54
N GLU A 90 8.48 18.79 -12.13
CA GLU A 90 8.75 18.78 -13.58
C GLU A 90 9.49 17.52 -14.05
N PRO A 91 10.56 17.03 -13.41
CA PRO A 91 11.22 15.79 -13.80
C PRO A 91 10.29 14.56 -13.74
N MET A 92 9.45 14.47 -12.72
CA MET A 92 8.48 13.38 -12.61
C MET A 92 7.46 13.39 -13.74
N ILE A 93 6.95 14.58 -14.09
CA ILE A 93 5.90 14.74 -15.12
C ILE A 93 6.48 14.53 -16.53
N VAL A 94 7.63 15.15 -16.83
CA VAL A 94 8.17 15.19 -18.18
C VAL A 94 9.01 13.96 -18.50
N GLN A 95 9.75 13.47 -17.54
CA GLN A 95 10.74 12.39 -17.76
C GLN A 95 10.29 11.05 -17.17
N GLY A 96 9.26 11.03 -16.31
CA GLY A 96 8.83 9.83 -15.58
C GLY A 96 9.92 9.28 -14.65
N GLN A 97 10.78 10.16 -14.13
CA GLN A 97 11.91 9.81 -13.27
C GLN A 97 11.75 10.42 -11.89
N ASP A 98 12.25 9.71 -10.88
CA ASP A 98 12.35 10.27 -9.54
C ASP A 98 13.30 11.47 -9.53
N PRO A 99 12.94 12.56 -8.83
CA PRO A 99 13.81 13.73 -8.72
C PRO A 99 15.02 13.40 -7.84
N ILE A 100 16.17 13.97 -8.19
CA ILE A 100 17.36 13.91 -7.35
C ILE A 100 17.32 15.07 -6.37
N GLY A 101 17.37 14.76 -5.08
CA GLY A 101 17.33 15.77 -4.04
C GLY A 101 17.59 15.19 -2.65
N SER A 102 17.48 16.03 -1.62
CA SER A 102 17.51 15.61 -0.22
C SER A 102 16.16 15.83 0.45
N MET A 103 15.83 14.97 1.40
CA MET A 103 14.57 15.04 2.15
C MET A 103 14.64 15.97 3.37
N GLY A 104 15.84 16.35 3.81
CA GLY A 104 16.06 17.21 4.97
C GLY A 104 15.65 18.66 4.74
N ARG A 105 15.23 19.33 5.79
CA ARG A 105 14.95 20.77 5.81
C ARG A 105 15.70 21.46 6.95
N ASP A 106 16.29 22.61 6.67
CA ASP A 106 16.95 23.48 7.67
C ASP A 106 15.99 24.50 8.31
N ILE A 107 14.70 24.35 8.07
CA ILE A 107 13.68 25.23 8.64
C ILE A 107 13.44 24.81 10.10
N PRO A 108 13.33 25.78 11.05
CA PRO A 108 12.99 25.47 12.43
C PRO A 108 11.70 24.67 12.55
N LEU A 109 11.64 23.79 13.56
CA LEU A 109 10.48 22.92 13.81
C LEU A 109 9.19 23.73 13.93
N ALA A 110 8.13 23.24 13.34
CA ALA A 110 6.81 23.87 13.39
C ALA A 110 6.30 24.06 14.84
N THR A 111 6.66 23.15 15.73
CA THR A 111 6.31 23.23 17.17
C THR A 111 6.91 24.43 17.89
N LEU A 112 7.98 25.02 17.36
CA LEU A 112 8.65 26.20 17.91
C LEU A 112 8.16 27.51 17.26
N SER A 113 7.20 27.44 16.35
CA SER A 113 6.66 28.60 15.65
C SER A 113 5.51 29.24 16.41
N ASP A 114 5.52 30.55 16.53
CA ASP A 114 4.39 31.37 17.05
C ASP A 114 3.25 31.53 16.01
N LYS A 115 3.50 31.10 14.76
CA LYS A 115 2.52 31.18 13.67
C LYS A 115 1.77 29.84 13.55
N ASN A 116 0.52 29.92 13.14
CA ASN A 116 -0.23 28.73 12.76
C ASN A 116 0.45 28.07 11.56
N ARG A 117 0.80 26.80 11.70
CA ARG A 117 1.43 25.99 10.67
C ARG A 117 0.46 24.96 10.15
N LEU A 118 0.66 24.56 8.90
CA LEU A 118 -0.06 23.41 8.33
C LEU A 118 0.25 22.14 9.14
N LEU A 119 -0.71 21.26 9.24
CA LEU A 119 -0.53 19.99 9.96
C LEU A 119 0.68 19.19 9.45
N TYR A 120 0.93 19.22 8.15
CA TYR A 120 2.05 18.53 7.50
C TYR A 120 3.42 19.01 7.98
N ASP A 121 3.55 20.29 8.35
CA ASP A 121 4.81 20.87 8.81
C ASP A 121 5.29 20.29 10.16
N TYR A 122 4.37 19.68 10.93
CA TYR A 122 4.69 19.00 12.19
C TYR A 122 5.31 17.61 12.02
N PHE A 123 5.26 17.06 10.81
CA PHE A 123 5.73 15.69 10.50
C PHE A 123 6.95 15.69 9.57
N PHE A 124 7.64 16.79 9.47
CA PHE A 124 8.88 16.87 8.69
C PHE A 124 10.06 16.20 9.40
N GLN A 125 10.86 15.51 8.63
CA GLN A 125 12.18 15.04 9.10
C GLN A 125 13.23 16.14 8.89
N ASN A 126 14.15 16.29 9.87
CA ASN A 126 15.20 17.30 9.86
C ASN A 126 16.55 16.79 9.38
N PHE A 127 16.65 15.53 9.02
CA PHE A 127 17.88 14.90 8.55
C PHE A 127 17.74 14.50 7.08
N ALA A 128 18.86 14.56 6.37
CA ALA A 128 18.92 14.11 5.00
C ALA A 128 18.93 12.59 4.93
N GLN A 129 18.16 12.03 3.99
CA GLN A 129 18.17 10.61 3.64
C GLN A 129 18.51 10.46 2.15
N VAL A 130 18.91 9.25 1.76
CA VAL A 130 19.03 8.89 0.35
C VAL A 130 17.63 8.88 -0.27
N THR A 131 17.41 9.69 -1.33
CA THR A 131 16.10 9.77 -2.01
C THR A 131 15.78 8.49 -2.77
N ASN A 132 16.79 7.88 -3.40
CA ASN A 132 16.68 6.63 -4.13
C ASN A 132 17.58 5.56 -3.48
N PRO A 133 17.13 4.88 -2.40
CA PRO A 133 17.91 3.82 -1.79
C PRO A 133 18.09 2.67 -2.80
N PRO A 134 19.26 2.01 -2.81
CA PRO A 134 19.53 0.91 -3.74
C PRO A 134 18.64 -0.29 -3.38
N ILE A 135 17.61 -0.49 -4.16
CA ILE A 135 16.67 -1.60 -4.04
C ILE A 135 16.76 -2.45 -5.29
N ASP A 136 16.81 -3.77 -5.12
CA ASP A 136 16.78 -4.71 -6.21
C ASP A 136 15.40 -4.66 -6.92
N PRO A 137 15.34 -4.40 -8.24
CA PRO A 137 14.07 -4.30 -8.98
C PRO A 137 13.16 -5.52 -8.84
N ILE A 138 13.72 -6.72 -8.67
CA ILE A 138 12.93 -7.95 -8.48
C ILE A 138 12.22 -7.95 -7.11
N ARG A 139 12.83 -7.33 -6.11
CA ARG A 139 12.27 -7.21 -4.75
C ARG A 139 11.37 -5.99 -4.62
N GLU A 140 11.53 -5.00 -5.48
CA GLU A 140 10.82 -3.73 -5.41
C GLU A 140 9.30 -3.94 -5.49
N GLU A 141 8.84 -4.75 -6.44
CA GLU A 141 7.42 -5.08 -6.58
C GLU A 141 6.83 -5.76 -5.34
N LEU A 142 7.59 -6.62 -4.69
CA LEU A 142 7.13 -7.36 -3.51
C LEU A 142 7.25 -6.55 -2.22
N VAL A 143 8.34 -5.80 -2.05
CA VAL A 143 8.71 -5.14 -0.78
C VAL A 143 8.26 -3.68 -0.75
N MET A 144 8.22 -3.03 -1.92
CA MET A 144 7.93 -1.61 -2.09
C MET A 144 6.58 -1.35 -2.75
N SER A 145 5.69 -2.32 -2.76
CA SER A 145 4.33 -2.12 -3.27
C SER A 145 3.66 -0.97 -2.54
N LEU A 146 3.10 -0.03 -3.31
CA LEU A 146 2.33 1.10 -2.80
C LEU A 146 0.89 0.72 -2.45
N VAL A 147 0.47 -0.50 -2.84
CA VAL A 147 -0.88 -1.00 -2.56
C VAL A 147 -1.13 -1.04 -1.06
N SER A 148 -2.19 -0.42 -0.64
CA SER A 148 -2.61 -0.34 0.76
C SER A 148 -3.99 -0.94 0.95
N PHE A 149 -4.17 -1.66 2.06
CA PHE A 149 -5.47 -2.21 2.43
C PHE A 149 -6.04 -1.46 3.63
N ILE A 150 -7.24 -0.93 3.44
CA ILE A 150 -8.00 -0.22 4.47
C ILE A 150 -9.13 -1.14 4.94
N GLY A 151 -9.34 -1.23 6.25
CA GLY A 151 -10.39 -2.04 6.85
C GLY A 151 -9.89 -2.96 7.96
N PRO A 152 -10.75 -3.85 8.45
CA PRO A 152 -10.43 -4.75 9.54
C PRO A 152 -9.28 -5.69 9.17
N ARG A 153 -8.44 -6.00 10.14
CA ARG A 153 -7.38 -7.00 9.98
C ARG A 153 -7.90 -8.34 10.50
N PRO A 154 -8.10 -9.34 9.63
CA PRO A 154 -8.51 -10.66 10.08
C PRO A 154 -7.41 -11.32 10.89
N ASN A 155 -7.79 -12.22 11.79
CA ASN A 155 -6.84 -13.10 12.43
C ASN A 155 -6.33 -14.14 11.41
N LEU A 156 -5.07 -14.02 10.99
CA LEU A 156 -4.46 -14.92 10.00
C LEU A 156 -4.36 -16.38 10.48
N LEU A 157 -4.47 -16.61 11.79
CA LEU A 157 -4.43 -17.97 12.36
C LEU A 157 -5.83 -18.60 12.47
N ASP A 158 -6.89 -17.84 12.20
CA ASP A 158 -8.27 -18.32 12.22
C ASP A 158 -8.82 -18.48 10.79
N LEU A 159 -8.60 -19.65 10.23
CA LEU A 159 -9.09 -19.98 8.89
C LEU A 159 -10.64 -19.98 8.78
N LYS A 160 -11.36 -20.11 9.91
CA LYS A 160 -12.84 -20.05 9.92
C LYS A 160 -13.37 -18.65 9.66
N SER A 161 -12.59 -17.62 9.87
CA SER A 161 -12.92 -16.22 9.56
C SER A 161 -12.55 -15.81 8.13
N GLY A 162 -11.94 -16.70 7.36
CA GLY A 162 -11.59 -16.46 5.96
C GLY A 162 -12.80 -16.06 5.13
N GLY A 163 -12.62 -15.11 4.23
CA GLY A 163 -13.67 -14.66 3.32
C GLY A 163 -14.80 -13.81 3.92
N LYS A 164 -14.75 -13.44 5.20
CA LYS A 164 -15.84 -12.74 5.89
C LYS A 164 -15.64 -11.23 6.02
N GLN A 165 -14.42 -10.76 6.01
CA GLN A 165 -14.10 -9.35 6.29
C GLN A 165 -13.72 -8.63 5.00
N LYS A 166 -14.53 -7.67 4.61
CA LYS A 166 -14.27 -6.83 3.44
C LYS A 166 -13.13 -5.86 3.73
N ARG A 167 -12.26 -5.67 2.76
CA ARG A 167 -11.13 -4.73 2.79
C ARG A 167 -11.12 -3.91 1.52
N LEU A 168 -10.89 -2.63 1.67
CA LEU A 168 -10.71 -1.72 0.54
C LEU A 168 -9.25 -1.74 0.12
N GLU A 169 -9.00 -2.07 -1.13
CA GLU A 169 -7.70 -1.97 -1.76
C GLU A 169 -7.55 -0.62 -2.44
N VAL A 170 -6.44 0.02 -2.17
CA VAL A 170 -6.06 1.31 -2.72
C VAL A 170 -4.71 1.15 -3.38
N ASP A 171 -4.62 1.45 -4.66
CA ASP A 171 -3.44 1.21 -5.49
C ASP A 171 -2.22 2.01 -5.03
N GLN A 172 -2.46 3.16 -4.39
CA GLN A 172 -1.41 4.06 -3.91
C GLN A 172 -1.89 4.91 -2.73
N PRO A 173 -0.98 5.39 -1.85
CA PRO A 173 -1.35 6.15 -0.66
C PRO A 173 -1.81 7.59 -0.96
N ILE A 174 -1.55 8.09 -2.18
CA ILE A 174 -2.00 9.42 -2.62
C ILE A 174 -3.34 9.26 -3.31
N LEU A 175 -4.36 9.91 -2.77
CA LEU A 175 -5.72 9.84 -3.26
C LEU A 175 -6.07 11.09 -4.07
N THR A 176 -6.78 10.92 -5.16
CA THR A 176 -7.42 12.02 -5.87
C THR A 176 -8.69 12.47 -5.13
N ASN A 177 -9.22 13.65 -5.51
CA ASN A 177 -10.51 14.10 -4.98
C ASN A 177 -11.65 13.14 -5.32
N MET A 178 -11.57 12.46 -6.46
CA MET A 178 -12.52 11.42 -6.85
C MET A 178 -12.44 10.20 -5.94
N ASP A 179 -11.23 9.76 -5.61
CA ASP A 179 -11.02 8.63 -4.70
C ASP A 179 -11.50 8.95 -3.28
N LEU A 180 -11.24 10.17 -2.83
CA LEU A 180 -11.75 10.64 -1.54
C LEU A 180 -13.27 10.66 -1.49
N GLU A 181 -13.91 11.07 -2.59
CA GLU A 181 -15.37 11.08 -2.70
C GLU A 181 -15.94 9.66 -2.68
N ARG A 182 -15.34 8.73 -3.42
CA ARG A 182 -15.69 7.30 -3.38
C ARG A 182 -15.64 6.75 -1.96
N ILE A 183 -14.57 7.06 -1.22
CA ILE A 183 -14.42 6.64 0.17
C ILE A 183 -15.49 7.26 1.06
N ARG A 184 -15.82 8.54 0.89
CA ARG A 184 -16.87 9.21 1.67
C ARG A 184 -18.25 8.59 1.49
N ARG A 185 -18.53 8.05 0.32
CA ARG A 185 -19.82 7.42 -0.02
C ARG A 185 -19.79 5.91 0.02
N ILE A 186 -18.74 5.32 0.53
CA ILE A 186 -18.54 3.87 0.50
C ILE A 186 -19.67 3.10 1.18
N GLU A 187 -20.30 3.67 2.19
CA GLU A 187 -21.46 3.06 2.91
C GLU A 187 -22.60 2.74 1.96
N ASN A 188 -22.83 3.55 0.94
CA ASN A 188 -23.90 3.38 -0.02
C ASN A 188 -23.68 2.20 -0.96
N HIS A 189 -22.44 1.72 -1.07
CA HIS A 189 -22.03 0.72 -2.05
C HIS A 189 -21.65 -0.63 -1.44
N LEU A 190 -21.45 -0.71 -0.12
CA LEU A 190 -20.90 -1.90 0.54
C LEU A 190 -21.75 -2.38 1.73
N ASP A 191 -23.07 -2.29 1.64
CA ASP A 191 -24.02 -2.85 2.61
C ASP A 191 -23.70 -2.49 4.08
N GLY A 192 -23.14 -1.30 4.31
CA GLY A 192 -22.75 -0.85 5.65
C GLY A 192 -21.53 -1.53 6.24
N SER A 193 -20.78 -2.32 5.44
CA SER A 193 -19.51 -2.94 5.88
C SER A 193 -18.43 -1.93 6.21
N PHE A 194 -18.50 -0.73 5.63
CA PHE A 194 -17.61 0.39 5.91
C PHE A 194 -18.42 1.61 6.30
N LYS A 195 -17.88 2.38 7.26
CA LYS A 195 -18.40 3.68 7.65
C LYS A 195 -17.28 4.70 7.57
N THR A 196 -17.58 5.84 6.97
CA THR A 196 -16.63 6.93 6.84
C THR A 196 -17.03 8.10 7.71
N TYR A 197 -16.09 8.58 8.52
CA TYR A 197 -16.25 9.79 9.32
C TYR A 197 -15.27 10.83 8.85
N THR A 198 -15.75 12.02 8.51
CA THR A 198 -14.90 13.15 8.18
C THR A 198 -14.58 13.92 9.47
N LEU A 199 -13.30 13.98 9.82
CA LEU A 199 -12.82 14.79 10.93
C LEU A 199 -12.31 16.13 10.38
N ASP A 200 -12.75 17.22 10.97
CA ASP A 200 -12.21 18.56 10.67
C ASP A 200 -10.81 18.67 11.30
N ILE A 201 -9.83 19.02 10.49
CA ILE A 201 -8.45 19.27 10.94
C ILE A 201 -8.25 20.72 11.38
N CYS A 202 -9.21 21.59 11.13
CA CYS A 202 -9.22 22.96 11.60
C CYS A 202 -9.90 23.02 12.97
N TYR A 203 -9.20 23.47 13.98
CA TYR A 203 -9.78 23.70 15.30
C TYR A 203 -9.64 25.16 15.71
N ARG A 204 -10.62 25.65 16.43
CA ARG A 204 -10.53 26.96 17.09
C ARG A 204 -9.89 26.75 18.45
N LYS A 205 -8.94 27.64 18.77
CA LYS A 205 -8.32 27.73 20.10
C LYS A 205 -9.36 28.16 21.14
#